data_1a886f9abecf038cc5c4ec7378e54613
#
_entry.id   1a886f9abecf038cc5c4ec7378e54613
#
_cell.length_a   1.000
_cell.length_b   1.000
_cell.length_c   1.000
_cell.angle_alpha   90.00
_cell.angle_beta   90.00
_cell.angle_gamma   90.00
#
_symmetry.space_group_name_H-M   'P 1'
#
loop_
_entity.id
_entity.type
_entity.pdbx_description
1 polymer ?
#
loop_
_entity_poly.entity_id
_entity_poly.type
_entity_poly.pdbx_seq_one_letter_code
_entity_poly.pdbx_strand_id
1 'polypeptide(L)'
;MEFANGTKWSSHLRTPSILPSNVHQVQNLIHEITCILIVEKEAVFNNMLHQISHSEQKHMLIVTGKGFPSHSLIHLLGKFPKARFMIMVDWDPYGMEIAFCYQQHLNRAIEHVAASWDHVLLNGWLQTKTLELSFQDRKKIKSLFQRMHTSSSLFRQAEYMLHFNAKLELDVIDPEVLSNELQKKMAK
;
A
#
# COMPACT_ATOMS: atom_id res chain seq x y z
N MET A 1 13.99 15.86 -4.79
CA MET A 1 15.17 14.97 -4.72
C MET A 1 16.30 15.62 -5.47
N GLU A 2 17.52 15.53 -4.98
CA GLU A 2 18.73 16.03 -5.63
C GLU A 2 19.63 14.84 -5.96
N PHE A 3 20.13 14.79 -7.19
CA PHE A 3 20.98 13.72 -7.68
C PHE A 3 22.47 14.06 -7.53
N ALA A 4 23.33 13.05 -7.61
CA ALA A 4 24.80 13.21 -7.50
C ALA A 4 25.40 14.19 -8.51
N ASN A 5 24.77 14.37 -9.66
CA ASN A 5 25.19 15.32 -10.69
C ASN A 5 24.63 16.75 -10.50
N GLY A 6 23.99 17.03 -9.36
CA GLY A 6 23.40 18.33 -9.06
C GLY A 6 22.03 18.58 -9.69
N THR A 7 21.51 17.67 -10.51
CA THR A 7 20.16 17.81 -11.06
C THR A 7 19.12 17.61 -9.97
N LYS A 8 17.97 18.30 -10.11
CA LYS A 8 16.86 18.18 -9.18
C LYS A 8 15.63 17.59 -9.87
N TRP A 9 14.95 16.71 -9.17
CA TRP A 9 13.65 16.20 -9.58
C TRP A 9 12.62 16.52 -8.49
N SER A 10 11.47 17.02 -8.90
CA SER A 10 10.33 17.27 -8.02
C SER A 10 9.08 16.69 -8.63
N SER A 11 8.22 16.13 -7.80
CA SER A 11 6.83 15.85 -8.17
C SER A 11 5.98 17.03 -7.74
N HIS A 12 5.04 17.43 -8.58
CA HIS A 12 4.02 18.39 -8.18
C HIS A 12 2.96 17.69 -7.33
N LEU A 13 2.47 18.38 -6.32
CA LEU A 13 1.32 17.90 -5.54
C LEU A 13 0.14 17.62 -6.47
N ARG A 14 -0.53 16.49 -6.30
CA ARG A 14 -1.67 16.02 -7.09
C ARG A 14 -1.39 15.67 -8.56
N THR A 15 -0.15 15.75 -9.02
CA THR A 15 0.20 15.33 -10.38
C THR A 15 1.09 14.10 -10.30
N PRO A 16 0.64 12.95 -10.81
CA PRO A 16 1.46 11.75 -10.86
C PRO A 16 2.74 12.00 -11.66
N SER A 17 3.85 11.53 -11.16
CA SER A 17 5.14 11.63 -11.85
C SER A 17 5.80 10.26 -11.92
N ILE A 18 6.38 9.94 -13.08
CA ILE A 18 7.14 8.71 -13.25
C ILE A 18 8.44 8.83 -12.47
N LEU A 19 8.77 7.78 -11.72
CA LEU A 19 10.02 7.70 -10.99
C LEU A 19 11.21 7.71 -11.99
N PRO A 20 12.20 8.60 -11.84
CA PRO A 20 13.36 8.64 -12.71
C PRO A 20 14.13 7.32 -12.67
N SER A 21 14.68 6.90 -13.81
CA SER A 21 15.48 5.67 -13.92
C SER A 21 16.76 5.71 -13.07
N ASN A 22 17.30 6.91 -12.84
CA ASN A 22 18.52 7.15 -12.04
C ASN A 22 18.23 7.43 -10.56
N VAL A 23 17.10 7.03 -10.04
CA VAL A 23 16.70 7.24 -8.63
C VAL A 23 17.74 6.70 -7.62
N HIS A 24 18.54 5.69 -8.01
CA HIS A 24 19.65 5.17 -7.20
C HIS A 24 20.74 6.21 -6.92
N GLN A 25 20.86 7.26 -7.75
CA GLN A 25 21.82 8.35 -7.60
C GLN A 25 21.32 9.51 -6.72
N VAL A 26 20.10 9.39 -6.14
CA VAL A 26 19.57 10.41 -5.23
C VAL A 26 20.41 10.49 -3.97
N GLN A 27 21.00 11.67 -3.72
CA GLN A 27 21.82 11.96 -2.54
C GLN A 27 21.00 12.64 -1.44
N ASN A 28 20.20 13.64 -1.79
CA ASN A 28 19.46 14.46 -0.84
C ASN A 28 17.96 14.42 -1.09
N LEU A 29 17.20 14.26 -0.01
CA LEU A 29 15.76 14.43 0.02
C LEU A 29 15.47 15.83 0.59
N ILE A 30 14.79 16.67 -0.20
CA ILE A 30 14.59 18.09 0.13
C ILE A 30 13.48 18.29 1.18
N HIS A 31 12.59 17.31 1.34
CA HIS A 31 11.48 17.36 2.29
C HIS A 31 11.53 16.21 3.29
N GLU A 32 11.15 16.51 4.52
CA GLU A 32 11.01 15.49 5.56
C GLU A 32 9.69 14.75 5.34
N ILE A 33 9.80 13.55 4.77
CA ILE A 33 8.67 12.62 4.61
C ILE A 33 8.57 11.78 5.87
N THR A 34 7.48 11.94 6.59
CA THR A 34 7.21 11.19 7.82
C THR A 34 6.30 9.97 7.59
N CYS A 35 5.56 9.98 6.48
CA CYS A 35 4.64 8.92 6.11
C CYS A 35 4.73 8.58 4.63
N ILE A 36 4.67 7.29 4.32
CA ILE A 36 4.65 6.77 2.95
C ILE A 36 3.41 5.89 2.78
N LEU A 37 2.58 6.22 1.79
CA LEU A 37 1.45 5.41 1.39
C LEU A 37 1.76 4.71 0.07
N ILE A 38 1.78 3.39 0.09
CA ILE A 38 1.91 2.54 -1.09
C ILE A 38 0.49 2.13 -1.52
N VAL A 39 0.14 2.35 -2.78
CA VAL A 39 -1.18 1.99 -3.32
C VAL A 39 -1.00 1.01 -4.47
N GLU A 40 -1.69 -0.11 -4.44
CA GLU A 40 -1.56 -1.16 -5.44
C GLU A 40 -2.08 -0.71 -6.81
N LYS A 41 -3.33 -0.27 -6.87
CA LYS A 41 -4.05 0.06 -8.11
C LYS A 41 -3.87 1.53 -8.49
N GLU A 42 -3.51 1.79 -9.76
CA GLU A 42 -3.34 3.16 -10.27
C GLU A 42 -4.61 4.01 -10.17
N ALA A 43 -5.79 3.41 -10.36
CA ALA A 43 -7.06 4.11 -10.22
C ALA A 43 -7.28 4.60 -8.78
N VAL A 44 -7.02 3.75 -7.79
CA VAL A 44 -7.10 4.10 -6.36
C VAL A 44 -6.04 5.13 -6.00
N PHE A 45 -4.81 5.00 -6.51
CA PHE A 45 -3.74 5.97 -6.34
C PHE A 45 -4.16 7.37 -6.81
N ASN A 46 -4.73 7.48 -8.02
CA ASN A 46 -5.20 8.75 -8.55
C ASN A 46 -6.33 9.36 -7.69
N ASN A 47 -7.28 8.54 -7.24
CA ASN A 47 -8.34 8.98 -6.34
C ASN A 47 -7.77 9.52 -5.02
N MET A 48 -6.78 8.82 -4.42
CA MET A 48 -6.15 9.27 -3.17
C MET A 48 -5.43 10.61 -3.32
N LEU A 49 -4.78 10.89 -4.46
CA LEU A 49 -4.15 12.18 -4.72
C LEU A 49 -5.15 13.34 -4.68
N HIS A 50 -6.41 13.11 -5.05
CA HIS A 50 -7.46 14.13 -5.03
C HIS A 50 -8.13 14.27 -3.66
N GLN A 51 -8.20 13.20 -2.88
CA GLN A 51 -8.88 13.18 -1.59
C GLN A 51 -8.02 13.71 -0.42
N ILE A 52 -6.71 13.52 -0.48
CA ILE A 52 -5.80 13.94 0.59
C ILE A 52 -5.58 15.45 0.55
N SER A 53 -5.71 16.12 1.69
CA SER A 53 -5.56 17.56 1.80
C SER A 53 -4.12 18.03 1.52
N HIS A 54 -3.96 19.30 1.14
CA HIS A 54 -2.65 19.90 0.91
C HIS A 54 -1.73 19.89 2.13
N SER A 55 -2.28 20.01 3.33
CA SER A 55 -1.51 19.97 4.58
C SER A 55 -0.94 18.59 4.85
N GLU A 56 -1.72 17.55 4.61
CA GLU A 56 -1.30 16.16 4.79
C GLU A 56 -0.24 15.74 3.75
N GLN A 57 -0.38 16.21 2.52
CA GLN A 57 0.56 15.89 1.43
C GLN A 57 1.99 16.42 1.65
N LYS A 58 2.19 17.45 2.48
CA LYS A 58 3.52 18.05 2.70
C LYS A 58 4.53 17.06 3.31
N HIS A 59 4.05 16.14 4.15
CA HIS A 59 4.87 15.17 4.86
C HIS A 59 4.60 13.73 4.43
N MET A 60 3.75 13.53 3.42
CA MET A 60 3.38 12.23 2.89
C MET A 60 3.91 12.03 1.47
N LEU A 61 4.52 10.88 1.22
CA LEU A 61 4.83 10.39 -0.12
C LEU A 61 3.82 9.31 -0.50
N ILE A 62 3.06 9.53 -1.58
CA ILE A 62 2.15 8.52 -2.12
C ILE A 62 2.79 7.91 -3.35
N VAL A 63 2.87 6.59 -3.40
CA VAL A 63 3.49 5.85 -4.49
C VAL A 63 2.64 4.68 -4.95
N THR A 64 2.78 4.29 -6.22
CA THR A 64 2.24 3.05 -6.73
C THR A 64 3.31 2.28 -7.50
N GLY A 65 3.38 0.97 -7.27
CA GLY A 65 4.16 0.03 -8.08
C GLY A 65 3.33 -0.59 -9.20
N LYS A 66 2.03 -0.24 -9.28
CA LYS A 66 1.05 -0.90 -10.15
C LYS A 66 1.05 -2.43 -9.94
N GLY A 67 1.03 -2.82 -8.66
CA GLY A 67 1.19 -4.19 -8.19
C GLY A 67 2.52 -4.40 -7.45
N PHE A 68 3.33 -5.34 -7.91
CA PHE A 68 4.60 -5.69 -7.26
C PHE A 68 5.64 -4.57 -7.33
N PRO A 69 6.50 -4.43 -6.29
CA PRO A 69 7.51 -3.38 -6.25
C PRO A 69 8.58 -3.55 -7.33
N SER A 70 8.95 -2.47 -8.00
CA SER A 70 10.16 -2.41 -8.81
C SER A 70 11.41 -2.18 -7.94
N HIS A 71 12.58 -2.60 -8.43
CA HIS A 71 13.85 -2.32 -7.73
C HIS A 71 14.08 -0.82 -7.48
N SER A 72 13.76 0.03 -8.46
CA SER A 72 13.88 1.48 -8.34
C SER A 72 12.98 2.04 -7.24
N LEU A 73 11.74 1.53 -7.13
CA LEU A 73 10.82 1.95 -6.08
C LEU A 73 11.31 1.51 -4.70
N ILE A 74 11.74 0.27 -4.53
CA ILE A 74 12.32 -0.22 -3.26
C ILE A 74 13.54 0.61 -2.86
N HIS A 75 14.43 0.91 -3.81
CA HIS A 75 15.60 1.74 -3.54
C HIS A 75 15.20 3.15 -3.07
N LEU A 76 14.23 3.79 -3.73
CA LEU A 76 13.71 5.08 -3.27
C LEU A 76 13.13 4.99 -1.86
N LEU A 77 12.26 4.01 -1.61
CA LEU A 77 11.58 3.84 -0.33
C LEU A 77 12.58 3.58 0.82
N GLY A 78 13.66 2.87 0.54
CA GLY A 78 14.75 2.64 1.49
C GLY A 78 15.49 3.91 1.96
N LYS A 79 15.36 5.03 1.22
CA LYS A 79 15.95 6.32 1.62
C LYS A 79 15.17 7.04 2.72
N PHE A 80 14.03 6.50 3.17
CA PHE A 80 13.19 7.06 4.22
C PHE A 80 13.18 6.16 5.48
N PRO A 81 14.32 6.03 6.19
CA PRO A 81 14.43 5.07 7.29
C PRO A 81 13.52 5.38 8.48
N LYS A 82 13.13 6.65 8.65
CA LYS A 82 12.28 7.12 9.76
C LYS A 82 10.80 7.22 9.39
N ALA A 83 10.44 7.10 8.11
CA ALA A 83 9.05 7.21 7.71
C ALA A 83 8.22 6.00 8.16
N ARG A 84 6.99 6.25 8.54
CA ARG A 84 5.96 5.24 8.73
C ARG A 84 5.48 4.75 7.37
N PHE A 85 5.37 3.45 7.18
CA PHE A 85 4.93 2.85 5.92
C PHE A 85 3.52 2.31 6.07
N MET A 86 2.67 2.69 5.13
CA MET A 86 1.30 2.20 5.00
C MET A 86 1.08 1.65 3.59
N ILE A 87 0.19 0.68 3.46
CA ILE A 87 -0.14 0.08 2.16
C ILE A 87 -1.65 -0.12 2.01
N MET A 88 -2.16 0.23 0.83
CA MET A 88 -3.50 -0.08 0.35
C MET A 88 -3.38 -1.11 -0.77
N VAL A 89 -3.82 -2.32 -0.51
CA VAL A 89 -3.90 -3.42 -1.47
C VAL A 89 -5.29 -4.06 -1.38
N ASP A 90 -5.69 -4.78 -2.40
CA ASP A 90 -6.90 -5.59 -2.34
C ASP A 90 -6.88 -6.55 -1.14
N TRP A 91 -8.01 -6.78 -0.53
CA TRP A 91 -8.14 -7.84 0.47
C TRP A 91 -8.37 -9.16 -0.24
N ASP A 92 -7.35 -9.61 -0.93
CA ASP A 92 -7.30 -10.85 -1.66
C ASP A 92 -5.90 -11.51 -1.53
N PRO A 93 -5.71 -12.74 -1.97
CA PRO A 93 -4.41 -13.43 -1.82
C PRO A 93 -3.27 -12.77 -2.61
N TYR A 94 -3.55 -12.06 -3.68
CA TYR A 94 -2.55 -11.38 -4.51
C TYR A 94 -2.13 -10.05 -3.87
N GLY A 95 -3.08 -9.26 -3.36
CA GLY A 95 -2.80 -8.07 -2.57
C GLY A 95 -2.00 -8.39 -1.32
N MET A 96 -2.31 -9.51 -0.63
CA MET A 96 -1.50 -9.97 0.50
C MET A 96 -0.07 -10.33 0.09
N GLU A 97 0.13 -10.96 -1.07
CA GLU A 97 1.48 -11.24 -1.59
C GLU A 97 2.23 -9.97 -1.94
N ILE A 98 1.57 -8.99 -2.56
CA ILE A 98 2.17 -7.69 -2.88
C ILE A 98 2.63 -7.01 -1.59
N ALA A 99 1.77 -6.92 -0.57
CA ALA A 99 2.13 -6.35 0.73
C ALA A 99 3.30 -7.09 1.39
N PHE A 100 3.29 -8.43 1.34
CA PHE A 100 4.38 -9.25 1.84
C PHE A 100 5.71 -8.99 1.10
N CYS A 101 5.68 -8.86 -0.22
CA CYS A 101 6.87 -8.52 -1.01
C CYS A 101 7.45 -7.17 -0.61
N TYR A 102 6.63 -6.13 -0.42
CA TYR A 102 7.12 -4.85 0.08
C TYR A 102 7.74 -4.97 1.47
N GLN A 103 7.11 -5.70 2.41
CA GLN A 103 7.67 -5.92 3.75
C GLN A 103 9.02 -6.61 3.70
N GLN A 104 9.16 -7.64 2.87
CA GLN A 104 10.41 -8.40 2.71
C GLN A 104 11.54 -7.54 2.13
N HIS A 105 11.28 -6.83 1.03
CA HIS A 105 12.31 -6.02 0.37
C HIS A 105 12.73 -4.80 1.18
N LEU A 106 11.83 -4.20 1.96
CA LEU A 106 12.14 -3.06 2.82
C LEU A 106 12.63 -3.48 4.21
N ASN A 107 12.53 -4.76 4.54
CA ASN A 107 12.86 -5.33 5.85
C ASN A 107 12.22 -4.56 7.01
N ARG A 108 10.93 -4.26 6.92
CA ARG A 108 10.17 -3.52 7.93
C ARG A 108 8.68 -3.83 7.92
N ALA A 109 8.05 -3.54 9.05
CA ALA A 109 6.59 -3.59 9.14
C ALA A 109 5.96 -2.50 8.26
N ILE A 110 4.89 -2.87 7.57
CA ILE A 110 4.05 -1.97 6.77
C ILE A 110 2.63 -2.13 7.28
N GLU A 111 1.98 -1.02 7.62
CA GLU A 111 0.63 -1.04 8.16
C GLU A 111 -0.39 -1.12 7.03
N HIS A 112 -1.31 -2.07 7.13
CA HIS A 112 -2.44 -2.18 6.21
C HIS A 112 -3.47 -1.08 6.47
N VAL A 113 -3.88 -0.39 5.41
CA VAL A 113 -4.92 0.64 5.43
C VAL A 113 -6.03 0.22 4.48
N ALA A 114 -7.27 0.26 4.95
CA ALA A 114 -8.47 -0.15 4.21
C ALA A 114 -8.46 -1.64 3.77
N ALA A 115 -9.54 -2.11 3.18
CA ALA A 115 -9.70 -3.47 2.66
C ALA A 115 -9.05 -4.54 3.56
N SER A 116 -9.40 -4.55 4.84
CA SER A 116 -9.04 -5.59 5.80
C SER A 116 -10.30 -6.26 6.33
N TRP A 117 -10.13 -7.41 6.98
CA TRP A 117 -11.24 -8.10 7.62
C TRP A 117 -12.03 -7.19 8.57
N ASP A 118 -11.35 -6.38 9.38
CA ASP A 118 -12.01 -5.46 10.30
C ASP A 118 -12.91 -4.45 9.57
N HIS A 119 -12.47 -3.95 8.41
CA HIS A 119 -13.27 -3.05 7.58
C HIS A 119 -14.46 -3.76 6.95
N VAL A 120 -14.29 -5.01 6.52
CA VAL A 120 -15.39 -5.83 5.97
C VAL A 120 -16.49 -6.03 7.01
N LEU A 121 -16.11 -6.33 8.26
CA LEU A 121 -17.06 -6.50 9.37
C LEU A 121 -17.74 -5.19 9.76
N LEU A 122 -16.96 -4.15 10.04
CA LEU A 122 -17.47 -2.87 10.55
C LEU A 122 -18.44 -2.19 9.58
N ASN A 123 -18.25 -2.39 8.28
CA ASN A 123 -19.10 -1.81 7.23
C ASN A 123 -20.17 -2.76 6.70
N GLY A 124 -20.31 -3.97 7.24
CA GLY A 124 -21.30 -4.95 6.78
C GLY A 124 -21.08 -5.40 5.33
N TRP A 125 -19.85 -5.39 4.82
CA TRP A 125 -19.56 -5.66 3.40
C TRP A 125 -19.51 -7.14 3.04
N LEU A 126 -19.50 -8.04 4.02
CA LEU A 126 -19.34 -9.48 3.78
C LEU A 126 -20.36 -10.04 2.77
N GLN A 127 -21.59 -9.53 2.78
CA GLN A 127 -22.65 -10.00 1.88
C GLN A 127 -22.88 -9.09 0.66
N THR A 128 -22.36 -7.89 0.67
CA THR A 128 -22.71 -6.86 -0.33
C THR A 128 -21.58 -6.49 -1.28
N LYS A 129 -20.33 -6.63 -0.85
CA LYS A 129 -19.17 -6.17 -1.62
C LYS A 129 -18.09 -7.24 -1.80
N THR A 130 -18.12 -8.33 -1.02
CA THR A 130 -17.10 -9.38 -1.16
C THR A 130 -17.45 -10.37 -2.27
N LEU A 131 -16.39 -10.96 -2.83
CA LEU A 131 -16.46 -12.07 -3.78
C LEU A 131 -16.01 -13.36 -3.10
N GLU A 132 -16.49 -14.50 -3.57
CA GLU A 132 -16.00 -15.80 -3.11
C GLU A 132 -14.58 -16.08 -3.58
N LEU A 133 -13.83 -16.85 -2.78
CA LEU A 133 -12.52 -17.33 -3.16
C LEU A 133 -12.60 -18.41 -4.24
N SER A 134 -11.89 -18.21 -5.34
CA SER A 134 -11.69 -19.23 -6.36
C SER A 134 -10.76 -20.35 -5.87
N PHE A 135 -10.68 -21.43 -6.63
CA PHE A 135 -9.70 -22.49 -6.39
C PHE A 135 -8.26 -21.97 -6.41
N GLN A 136 -7.95 -21.05 -7.33
CA GLN A 136 -6.62 -20.46 -7.44
C GLN A 136 -6.29 -19.57 -6.23
N ASP A 137 -7.25 -18.79 -5.74
CA ASP A 137 -7.10 -17.99 -4.52
C ASP A 137 -6.73 -18.87 -3.32
N ARG A 138 -7.44 -19.97 -3.13
CA ARG A 138 -7.15 -20.92 -2.05
C ARG A 138 -5.77 -21.56 -2.16
N LYS A 139 -5.35 -21.91 -3.38
CA LYS A 139 -3.99 -22.43 -3.65
C LYS A 139 -2.94 -21.38 -3.32
N LYS A 140 -3.19 -20.11 -3.68
CA LYS A 140 -2.32 -18.98 -3.39
C LYS A 140 -2.17 -18.74 -1.89
N ILE A 141 -3.27 -18.74 -1.13
CA ILE A 141 -3.23 -18.59 0.33
C ILE A 141 -2.38 -19.71 0.98
N LYS A 142 -2.52 -20.97 0.55
CA LYS A 142 -1.71 -22.06 1.06
C LYS A 142 -0.21 -21.83 0.82
N SER A 143 0.17 -21.29 -0.34
CA SER A 143 1.55 -20.93 -0.64
C SER A 143 2.04 -19.77 0.24
N LEU A 144 1.19 -18.77 0.53
CA LEU A 144 1.52 -17.65 1.40
C LEU A 144 1.77 -18.11 2.84
N PHE A 145 0.97 -19.02 3.37
CA PHE A 145 1.16 -19.57 4.72
C PHE A 145 2.53 -20.25 4.93
N GLN A 146 3.12 -20.81 3.88
CA GLN A 146 4.46 -21.42 3.97
C GLN A 146 5.58 -20.38 4.09
N ARG A 147 5.32 -19.12 3.74
CA ARG A 147 6.32 -18.04 3.66
C ARG A 147 6.13 -16.96 4.72
N MET A 148 4.91 -16.80 5.23
CA MET A 148 4.57 -15.80 6.23
C MET A 148 4.71 -16.34 7.64
N HIS A 149 5.15 -15.49 8.55
CA HIS A 149 5.16 -15.84 9.97
C HIS A 149 3.72 -15.83 10.52
N THR A 150 3.38 -16.85 11.32
CA THR A 150 2.01 -17.06 11.85
C THR A 150 1.49 -15.90 12.72
N SER A 151 2.39 -15.16 13.36
CA SER A 151 2.01 -13.97 14.15
C SER A 151 1.84 -12.69 13.31
N SER A 152 2.08 -12.72 12.00
CA SER A 152 1.97 -11.53 11.17
C SER A 152 0.50 -11.14 10.94
N SER A 153 0.25 -9.83 10.80
CA SER A 153 -1.10 -9.34 10.46
C SER A 153 -1.58 -9.86 9.11
N LEU A 154 -0.68 -10.00 8.13
CA LEU A 154 -1.01 -10.54 6.81
C LEU A 154 -1.44 -12.01 6.87
N PHE A 155 -0.78 -12.81 7.71
CA PHE A 155 -1.18 -14.21 7.92
C PHE A 155 -2.62 -14.28 8.43
N ARG A 156 -2.96 -13.48 9.46
CA ARG A 156 -4.33 -13.42 9.99
C ARG A 156 -5.35 -12.97 8.95
N GLN A 157 -5.02 -12.00 8.10
CA GLN A 157 -5.91 -11.59 7.02
C GLN A 157 -6.18 -12.74 6.04
N ALA A 158 -5.18 -13.53 5.69
CA ALA A 158 -5.33 -14.69 4.84
C ALA A 158 -6.15 -15.83 5.51
N GLU A 159 -6.02 -16.02 6.83
CA GLU A 159 -6.87 -16.95 7.59
C GLU A 159 -8.36 -16.52 7.54
N TYR A 160 -8.64 -15.22 7.73
CA TYR A 160 -10.01 -14.71 7.61
C TYR A 160 -10.59 -14.90 6.21
N MET A 161 -9.81 -14.67 5.15
CA MET A 161 -10.26 -14.95 3.78
C MET A 161 -10.70 -16.40 3.62
N LEU A 162 -9.91 -17.37 4.12
CA LEU A 162 -10.28 -18.79 4.06
C LEU A 162 -11.51 -19.12 4.91
N HIS A 163 -11.57 -18.59 6.14
CA HIS A 163 -12.64 -18.87 7.08
C HIS A 163 -14.00 -18.39 6.55
N PHE A 164 -14.03 -17.18 5.99
CA PHE A 164 -15.27 -16.57 5.48
C PHE A 164 -15.49 -16.83 3.98
N ASN A 165 -14.58 -17.51 3.32
CA ASN A 165 -14.63 -17.74 1.87
C ASN A 165 -14.81 -16.43 1.08
N ALA A 166 -14.10 -15.36 1.46
CA ALA A 166 -14.37 -14.03 0.96
C ALA A 166 -13.08 -13.27 0.61
N LYS A 167 -13.17 -12.40 -0.40
CA LYS A 167 -12.16 -11.43 -0.79
C LYS A 167 -12.85 -10.12 -1.19
N LEU A 168 -12.11 -9.01 -1.16
CA LEU A 168 -12.63 -7.67 -1.47
C LEU A 168 -11.62 -6.89 -2.29
N GLU A 169 -12.07 -6.29 -3.38
CA GLU A 169 -11.26 -5.40 -4.21
C GLU A 169 -11.37 -3.94 -3.72
N LEU A 170 -10.29 -3.18 -3.81
CA LEU A 170 -10.25 -1.77 -3.38
C LEU A 170 -11.18 -0.86 -4.18
N ASP A 171 -11.34 -1.13 -5.47
CA ASP A 171 -12.12 -0.29 -6.39
C ASP A 171 -13.63 -0.38 -6.19
N VAL A 172 -14.13 -1.34 -5.42
CA VAL A 172 -15.55 -1.37 -5.00
C VAL A 172 -15.81 -0.55 -3.73
N ILE A 173 -14.74 -0.01 -3.10
CA ILE A 173 -14.83 0.82 -1.91
C ILE A 173 -14.88 2.29 -2.35
N ASP A 174 -15.79 3.05 -1.75
CA ASP A 174 -15.88 4.48 -2.01
C ASP A 174 -14.56 5.19 -1.66
N PRO A 175 -14.00 6.03 -2.55
CA PRO A 175 -12.77 6.77 -2.29
C PRO A 175 -12.80 7.62 -1.02
N GLU A 176 -13.96 8.14 -0.62
CA GLU A 176 -14.11 8.88 0.63
C GLU A 176 -13.90 7.98 1.84
N VAL A 177 -14.42 6.75 1.79
CA VAL A 177 -14.20 5.75 2.86
C VAL A 177 -12.72 5.39 2.97
N LEU A 178 -12.03 5.19 1.84
CA LEU A 178 -10.58 4.92 1.82
C LEU A 178 -9.78 6.08 2.44
N SER A 179 -10.14 7.32 2.09
CA SER A 179 -9.53 8.53 2.64
C SER A 179 -9.73 8.64 4.15
N ASN A 180 -10.96 8.43 4.62
CA ASN A 180 -11.28 8.47 6.05
C ASN A 180 -10.51 7.41 6.86
N GLU A 181 -10.36 6.21 6.32
CA GLU A 181 -9.55 5.16 6.97
C GLU A 181 -8.06 5.53 7.02
N LEU A 182 -7.54 6.13 5.96
CA LEU A 182 -6.17 6.64 5.97
C LEU A 182 -5.99 7.71 7.05
N GLN A 183 -6.89 8.69 7.15
CA GLN A 183 -6.84 9.75 8.17
C GLN A 183 -6.88 9.21 9.59
N LYS A 184 -7.76 8.23 9.88
CA LYS A 184 -7.81 7.54 11.18
C LYS A 184 -6.48 6.87 11.54
N LYS A 185 -5.77 6.34 10.54
CA LYS A 185 -4.46 5.72 10.74
C LYS A 185 -3.37 6.77 10.96
N MET A 186 -3.43 7.90 10.26
CA MET A 186 -2.46 9.00 10.41
C MET A 186 -2.56 9.69 11.77
N ALA A 187 -3.74 9.73 12.38
CA ALA A 187 -3.97 10.37 13.68
C ALA A 187 -3.40 9.58 14.89
N LYS A 188 -2.93 8.35 14.66
CA LYS A 188 -2.30 7.47 15.68
C LYS A 188 -0.78 7.59 15.65
#